data_be3ee6964ef4681157de6b327c744909
#
_entry.id   be3ee6964ef4681157de6b327c744909
#
_cell.length_a   1.000
_cell.length_b   1.000
_cell.length_c   1.000
_cell.angle_alpha   90.00
_cell.angle_beta   90.00
_cell.angle_gamma   90.00
#
_symmetry.space_group_name_H-M   'P 1'
#
loop_
_entity.id
_entity.type
_entity.pdbx_description
1 polymer ?
#
loop_
_entity_poly.entity_id
_entity_poly.type
_entity_poly.pdbx_seq_one_letter_code
_entity_poly.pdbx_strand_id
1 'polypeptide(L)'
;MKKLSLFLILLVFAVPSAFAEVYVDNDQKYLGDDGTIHIVGEIINESDKPINQVNVIAIFYSDGNSVYQTSTENLTSIIMPGMNGIFDLMVTENISNVDYYTLDVDYKVTQPKDQVIEITSSELSYGPVNNIAIQGTVANNGEITANMVKIIATLYDRDGNVIAVSQARTEPDYLRASDESFFLIPILDKTQASKMVDYSLVAESEEYTAVPEFPLGSGVLLVASLSAYIALTKNPSIVTRSLGYLSNPRWFLSRLRQSSF
;
A
#
# COMPACT_ATOMS: atom_id res chain seq x y z
N MET A 1 -14.76 -48.18 -4.55
CA MET A 1 -14.57 -47.29 -5.69
C MET A 1 -15.07 -45.85 -5.48
N LYS A 2 -16.10 -45.55 -4.66
CA LYS A 2 -16.61 -44.17 -4.41
C LYS A 2 -15.67 -43.26 -3.60
N LYS A 3 -14.80 -43.82 -2.76
CA LYS A 3 -13.85 -43.05 -1.92
C LYS A 3 -12.63 -42.55 -2.69
N LEU A 4 -12.25 -43.22 -3.79
CA LEU A 4 -11.10 -42.81 -4.62
C LEU A 4 -11.43 -41.60 -5.49
N SER A 5 -12.70 -41.49 -5.97
CA SER A 5 -13.14 -40.33 -6.76
C SER A 5 -13.19 -39.02 -5.95
N LEU A 6 -13.49 -39.10 -4.64
CA LEU A 6 -13.53 -37.91 -3.77
C LEU A 6 -12.11 -37.36 -3.51
N PHE A 7 -11.12 -38.25 -3.41
CA PHE A 7 -9.72 -37.83 -3.21
C PHE A 7 -9.13 -37.19 -4.47
N LEU A 8 -9.54 -37.66 -5.66
CA LEU A 8 -9.08 -37.09 -6.92
C LEU A 8 -9.66 -35.68 -7.18
N ILE A 9 -10.92 -35.42 -6.72
CA ILE A 9 -11.55 -34.09 -6.84
C ILE A 9 -10.88 -33.08 -5.90
N LEU A 10 -10.41 -33.51 -4.73
CA LEU A 10 -9.71 -32.60 -3.78
C LEU A 10 -8.32 -32.19 -4.28
N LEU A 11 -7.69 -33.04 -5.11
CA LEU A 11 -6.34 -32.76 -5.65
C LEU A 11 -6.35 -31.71 -6.80
N VAL A 12 -7.49 -31.53 -7.47
CA VAL A 12 -7.62 -30.57 -8.59
C VAL A 12 -7.71 -29.12 -8.13
N PHE A 13 -8.03 -28.86 -6.86
CA PHE A 13 -8.14 -27.50 -6.31
C PHE A 13 -6.84 -26.94 -5.71
N ALA A 14 -5.76 -27.70 -5.70
CA ALA A 14 -4.45 -27.25 -5.24
C ALA A 14 -3.54 -26.89 -6.42
N VAL A 15 -4.04 -26.11 -7.39
CA VAL A 15 -3.16 -25.42 -8.35
C VAL A 15 -2.71 -24.14 -7.62
N PRO A 16 -1.43 -24.01 -7.24
CA PRO A 16 -0.94 -22.72 -6.74
C PRO A 16 -1.12 -21.72 -7.88
N SER A 17 -1.95 -20.72 -7.67
CA SER A 17 -1.96 -19.55 -8.53
C SER A 17 -0.59 -18.91 -8.38
N ALA A 18 0.24 -18.94 -9.41
CA ALA A 18 1.47 -18.18 -9.46
C ALA A 18 1.07 -16.71 -9.64
N PHE A 19 0.79 -16.02 -8.55
CA PHE A 19 0.75 -14.57 -8.54
C PHE A 19 2.18 -14.05 -8.57
N ALA A 20 2.40 -12.91 -9.22
CA ALA A 20 3.67 -12.22 -9.09
C ALA A 20 3.87 -11.88 -7.61
N GLU A 21 5.03 -12.26 -7.05
CA GLU A 21 5.36 -11.97 -5.66
C GLU A 21 5.65 -10.47 -5.44
N VAL A 22 6.01 -9.75 -6.52
CA VAL A 22 6.23 -8.30 -6.54
C VAL A 22 5.55 -7.74 -7.78
N TYR A 23 4.69 -6.75 -7.61
CA TYR A 23 3.91 -6.15 -8.70
C TYR A 23 3.53 -4.71 -8.39
N VAL A 24 3.12 -3.96 -9.43
CA VAL A 24 2.52 -2.62 -9.26
C VAL A 24 1.04 -2.76 -9.02
N ASP A 25 0.53 -1.99 -8.08
CA ASP A 25 -0.89 -1.84 -7.79
C ASP A 25 -1.25 -0.36 -7.60
N ASN A 26 -2.55 -0.05 -7.70
CA ASN A 26 -3.10 1.27 -7.40
C ASN A 26 -2.42 2.41 -8.19
N ASP A 27 -2.07 2.15 -9.47
CA ASP A 27 -1.43 3.15 -10.30
C ASP A 27 -2.44 4.15 -10.91
N GLN A 28 -2.04 5.41 -10.99
CA GLN A 28 -2.81 6.49 -11.59
C GLN A 28 -1.94 7.37 -12.50
N LYS A 29 -2.50 7.70 -13.67
CA LYS A 29 -1.88 8.66 -14.59
C LYS A 29 -2.58 10.01 -14.51
N TYR A 30 -1.83 11.09 -14.34
CA TYR A 30 -2.37 12.44 -14.36
C TYR A 30 -1.41 13.43 -15.03
N LEU A 31 -1.94 14.60 -15.44
CA LEU A 31 -1.15 15.75 -15.87
C LEU A 31 -0.92 16.64 -14.65
N GLY A 32 0.33 16.80 -14.25
CA GLY A 32 0.72 17.66 -13.14
C GLY A 32 0.57 19.14 -13.45
N ASP A 33 0.51 19.97 -12.41
CA ASP A 33 0.46 21.43 -12.52
C ASP A 33 1.74 22.00 -13.16
N ASP A 34 2.83 21.22 -13.17
CA ASP A 34 4.08 21.51 -13.88
C ASP A 34 4.03 21.25 -15.41
N GLY A 35 2.92 20.67 -15.89
CA GLY A 35 2.72 20.29 -17.29
C GLY A 35 3.33 18.93 -17.66
N THR A 36 3.85 18.16 -16.70
CA THR A 36 4.41 16.82 -16.92
C THR A 36 3.34 15.75 -16.69
N ILE A 37 3.38 14.66 -17.44
CA ILE A 37 2.55 13.49 -17.17
C ILE A 37 3.24 12.67 -16.10
N HIS A 38 2.53 12.42 -15.02
CA HIS A 38 2.94 11.56 -13.93
C HIS A 38 2.18 10.22 -13.97
N ILE A 39 2.86 9.13 -13.67
CA ILE A 39 2.27 7.85 -13.31
C ILE A 39 2.79 7.53 -11.91
N VAL A 40 1.88 7.55 -10.95
CA VAL A 40 2.18 7.27 -9.54
C VAL A 40 1.50 5.97 -9.12
N GLY A 41 2.02 5.31 -8.10
CA GLY A 41 1.41 4.08 -7.60
C GLY A 41 2.25 3.41 -6.54
N GLU A 42 1.82 2.21 -6.19
CA GLU A 42 2.42 1.39 -5.15
C GLU A 42 3.07 0.14 -5.78
N ILE A 43 4.16 -0.31 -5.16
CA ILE A 43 4.82 -1.58 -5.49
C ILE A 43 4.60 -2.50 -4.31
N ILE A 44 3.87 -3.57 -4.53
CA ILE A 44 3.52 -4.54 -3.49
C ILE A 44 4.60 -5.62 -3.44
N ASN A 45 5.18 -5.85 -2.25
CA ASN A 45 6.09 -6.95 -2.00
C ASN A 45 5.38 -8.03 -1.16
N GLU A 46 4.76 -9.01 -1.82
CA GLU A 46 4.15 -10.18 -1.18
C GLU A 46 5.15 -11.33 -1.00
N SER A 47 6.41 -11.15 -1.42
CA SER A 47 7.44 -12.17 -1.21
C SER A 47 7.86 -12.26 0.26
N ASP A 48 8.56 -13.33 0.61
CA ASP A 48 9.14 -13.53 1.95
C ASP A 48 10.51 -12.83 2.12
N LYS A 49 10.96 -12.04 1.14
CA LYS A 49 12.29 -11.41 1.10
C LYS A 49 12.23 -9.91 0.90
N PRO A 50 13.11 -9.15 1.56
CA PRO A 50 13.29 -7.74 1.27
C PRO A 50 13.85 -7.54 -0.14
N ILE A 51 13.39 -6.50 -0.82
CA ILE A 51 13.84 -6.11 -2.15
C ILE A 51 14.36 -4.67 -2.15
N ASN A 52 15.32 -4.39 -3.02
CA ASN A 52 15.86 -3.06 -3.26
C ASN A 52 16.17 -2.84 -4.75
N GLN A 53 16.69 -1.67 -5.10
CA GLN A 53 16.98 -1.28 -6.48
C GLN A 53 15.78 -1.57 -7.39
N VAL A 54 14.60 -1.26 -6.89
CA VAL A 54 13.34 -1.52 -7.59
C VAL A 54 13.15 -0.45 -8.65
N ASN A 55 12.98 -0.89 -9.89
CA ASN A 55 12.78 -0.03 -11.06
C ASN A 55 11.43 -0.34 -11.69
N VAL A 56 10.56 0.66 -11.79
CA VAL A 56 9.27 0.54 -12.47
C VAL A 56 9.44 0.94 -13.92
N ILE A 57 9.03 0.05 -14.82
CA ILE A 57 9.17 0.20 -16.27
C ILE A 57 7.77 0.42 -16.85
N ALA A 58 7.56 1.56 -17.50
CA ALA A 58 6.33 1.85 -18.23
C ALA A 58 6.53 1.66 -19.74
N ILE A 59 5.65 0.89 -20.36
CA ILE A 59 5.61 0.68 -21.81
C ILE A 59 4.30 1.24 -22.34
N PHE A 60 4.38 2.15 -23.28
CA PHE A 60 3.23 2.83 -23.89
C PHE A 60 2.94 2.25 -25.27
N TYR A 61 1.65 2.09 -25.57
CA TYR A 61 1.19 1.43 -26.78
C TYR A 61 0.26 2.34 -27.60
N SER A 62 0.38 2.24 -28.92
CA SER A 62 -0.53 2.84 -29.89
C SER A 62 -0.81 1.81 -30.99
N ASP A 63 -2.09 1.59 -31.34
CA ASP A 63 -2.51 0.58 -32.30
C ASP A 63 -1.92 -0.83 -32.03
N GLY A 64 -1.77 -1.19 -30.75
CA GLY A 64 -1.22 -2.46 -30.29
C GLY A 64 0.30 -2.60 -30.41
N ASN A 65 1.01 -1.56 -30.86
CA ASN A 65 2.49 -1.54 -30.94
C ASN A 65 3.07 -0.72 -29.80
N SER A 66 4.20 -1.16 -29.23
CA SER A 66 4.97 -0.36 -28.29
C SER A 66 5.59 0.84 -29.01
N VAL A 67 5.28 2.05 -28.54
CA VAL A 67 5.73 3.31 -29.15
C VAL A 67 6.75 4.06 -28.28
N TYR A 68 6.73 3.83 -26.97
CA TYR A 68 7.65 4.47 -26.04
C TYR A 68 7.83 3.61 -24.79
N GLN A 69 9.01 3.67 -24.20
CA GLN A 69 9.32 3.03 -22.93
C GLN A 69 10.16 3.95 -22.07
N THR A 70 9.85 4.03 -20.80
CA THR A 70 10.64 4.76 -19.80
C THR A 70 10.61 4.02 -18.48
N SER A 71 11.44 4.43 -17.53
CA SER A 71 11.46 3.81 -16.21
C SER A 71 11.83 4.82 -15.12
N THR A 72 11.50 4.49 -13.89
CA THR A 72 11.87 5.26 -12.69
C THR A 72 12.27 4.30 -11.57
N GLU A 73 13.22 4.72 -10.74
CA GLU A 73 13.48 4.04 -9.48
C GLU A 73 12.35 4.34 -8.50
N ASN A 74 12.01 3.36 -7.64
CA ASN A 74 11.07 3.62 -6.56
C ASN A 74 11.66 4.64 -5.56
N LEU A 75 10.79 5.31 -4.83
CA LEU A 75 11.21 6.33 -3.87
C LEU A 75 11.73 5.77 -2.56
N THR A 76 11.32 4.54 -2.19
CA THR A 76 11.83 3.83 -1.01
C THR A 76 13.11 3.07 -1.34
N SER A 77 14.11 3.09 -0.45
CA SER A 77 15.39 2.41 -0.68
C SER A 77 15.30 0.89 -0.56
N ILE A 78 14.34 0.41 0.22
CA ILE A 78 14.08 -1.01 0.47
C ILE A 78 12.57 -1.21 0.67
N ILE A 79 12.03 -2.32 0.16
CA ILE A 79 10.66 -2.74 0.41
C ILE A 79 10.73 -4.07 1.17
N MET A 80 10.37 -4.04 2.45
CA MET A 80 10.33 -5.23 3.29
C MET A 80 9.12 -6.11 2.93
N PRO A 81 9.11 -7.40 3.28
CA PRO A 81 7.96 -8.27 3.10
C PRO A 81 6.68 -7.68 3.70
N GLY A 82 5.61 -7.62 2.89
CA GLY A 82 4.31 -7.06 3.29
C GLY A 82 4.27 -5.53 3.39
N MET A 83 5.33 -4.82 2.96
CA MET A 83 5.34 -3.36 2.81
C MET A 83 5.17 -2.96 1.35
N ASN A 84 4.71 -1.72 1.15
CA ASN A 84 4.58 -1.12 -0.17
C ASN A 84 5.77 -0.20 -0.47
N GLY A 85 6.30 -0.29 -1.68
CA GLY A 85 7.15 0.73 -2.27
C GLY A 85 6.30 1.78 -2.96
N ILE A 86 6.86 2.96 -3.19
CA ILE A 86 6.16 4.10 -3.78
C ILE A 86 6.96 4.60 -4.98
N PHE A 87 6.29 4.90 -6.08
CA PHE A 87 6.95 5.48 -7.24
C PHE A 87 6.18 6.66 -7.82
N ASP A 88 6.93 7.54 -8.47
CA ASP A 88 6.44 8.60 -9.34
C ASP A 88 7.27 8.58 -10.63
N LEU A 89 6.65 8.13 -11.72
CA LEU A 89 7.25 8.08 -13.04
C LEU A 89 6.80 9.30 -13.84
N MET A 90 7.76 10.20 -14.12
CA MET A 90 7.53 11.37 -14.95
C MET A 90 7.81 11.06 -16.42
N VAL A 91 6.83 11.32 -17.27
CA VAL A 91 6.95 11.18 -18.71
C VAL A 91 7.33 12.53 -19.31
N THR A 92 8.59 12.67 -19.69
CA THR A 92 9.15 13.92 -20.23
C THR A 92 9.01 14.04 -21.75
N GLU A 93 8.74 12.94 -22.42
CA GLU A 93 8.53 12.93 -23.87
C GLU A 93 7.10 13.28 -24.25
N ASN A 94 6.95 13.98 -25.35
CA ASN A 94 5.62 14.27 -25.89
C ASN A 94 5.06 13.03 -26.60
N ILE A 95 4.43 12.14 -25.83
CA ILE A 95 3.77 10.94 -26.35
C ILE A 95 2.34 11.30 -26.78
N SER A 96 2.16 11.60 -28.08
CA SER A 96 0.84 11.76 -28.69
C SER A 96 0.30 10.41 -29.15
N ASN A 97 -1.02 10.22 -29.09
CA ASN A 97 -1.74 9.02 -29.56
C ASN A 97 -1.37 7.70 -28.82
N VAL A 98 -1.27 7.76 -27.50
CA VAL A 98 -1.15 6.55 -26.67
C VAL A 98 -2.53 6.05 -26.26
N ASP A 99 -2.80 4.77 -26.56
CA ASP A 99 -4.06 4.11 -26.22
C ASP A 99 -4.06 3.63 -24.77
N TYR A 100 -2.95 2.96 -24.35
CA TYR A 100 -2.77 2.45 -23.00
C TYR A 100 -1.28 2.31 -22.66
N TYR A 101 -0.99 2.02 -21.41
CA TYR A 101 0.35 1.66 -20.94
C TYR A 101 0.28 0.39 -20.07
N THR A 102 1.41 -0.26 -19.92
CA THR A 102 1.63 -1.37 -18.97
C THR A 102 2.79 -1.01 -18.07
N LEU A 103 2.75 -1.52 -16.84
CA LEU A 103 3.82 -1.38 -15.86
C LEU A 103 4.43 -2.75 -15.56
N ASP A 104 5.74 -2.78 -15.43
CA ASP A 104 6.52 -3.93 -15.02
C ASP A 104 7.53 -3.51 -13.96
N VAL A 105 8.03 -4.47 -13.17
CA VAL A 105 8.93 -4.21 -12.04
C VAL A 105 10.17 -5.08 -12.14
N ASP A 106 11.34 -4.46 -12.15
CA ASP A 106 12.64 -5.11 -11.97
C ASP A 106 13.19 -4.79 -10.58
N TYR A 107 13.76 -5.77 -9.89
CA TYR A 107 14.22 -5.60 -8.51
C TYR A 107 15.35 -6.57 -8.15
N LYS A 108 15.99 -6.31 -7.01
CA LYS A 108 16.98 -7.24 -6.42
C LYS A 108 16.58 -7.62 -5.01
N VAL A 109 16.74 -8.91 -4.68
CA VAL A 109 16.62 -9.39 -3.30
C VAL A 109 17.82 -8.88 -2.49
N THR A 110 17.57 -8.43 -1.26
CA THR A 110 18.58 -7.84 -0.39
C THR A 110 18.48 -8.37 1.04
N GLN A 111 19.35 -7.88 1.92
CA GLN A 111 19.25 -8.13 3.36
C GLN A 111 18.23 -7.16 3.99
N PRO A 112 17.51 -7.57 5.04
CA PRO A 112 16.61 -6.68 5.76
C PRO A 112 17.37 -5.54 6.42
N LYS A 113 16.68 -4.39 6.58
CA LYS A 113 17.10 -3.29 7.46
C LYS A 113 16.25 -3.31 8.73
N ASP A 114 16.83 -2.81 9.84
CA ASP A 114 16.09 -2.64 11.07
C ASP A 114 15.01 -1.56 10.89
N GLN A 115 13.81 -1.85 11.39
CA GLN A 115 12.63 -0.99 11.29
C GLN A 115 12.52 -0.14 12.56
N VAL A 116 13.26 0.96 12.61
CA VAL A 116 13.39 1.80 13.82
C VAL A 116 13.16 3.29 13.57
N ILE A 117 12.91 3.69 12.32
CA ILE A 117 12.51 5.07 12.00
C ILE A 117 11.01 5.18 12.13
N GLU A 118 10.55 5.98 13.08
CA GLU A 118 9.13 6.10 13.44
C GLU A 118 8.64 7.52 13.24
N ILE A 119 7.48 7.66 12.58
CA ILE A 119 6.76 8.94 12.50
C ILE A 119 5.93 9.07 13.77
N THR A 120 6.34 9.99 14.65
CA THR A 120 5.73 10.16 15.98
C THR A 120 4.51 11.08 15.94
N SER A 121 4.44 11.96 14.95
CA SER A 121 3.26 12.79 14.69
C SER A 121 3.18 13.22 13.23
N SER A 122 1.96 13.43 12.72
CA SER A 122 1.73 14.07 11.43
C SER A 122 0.40 14.81 11.40
N GLU A 123 0.36 15.94 10.68
CA GLU A 123 -0.86 16.71 10.44
C GLU A 123 -0.77 17.49 9.13
N LEU A 124 -1.94 17.83 8.56
CA LEU A 124 -2.03 18.74 7.43
C LEU A 124 -1.88 20.19 7.90
N SER A 125 -0.98 20.92 7.24
CA SER A 125 -0.76 22.35 7.43
C SER A 125 -1.23 23.13 6.22
N TYR A 126 -1.98 24.19 6.46
CA TYR A 126 -2.54 25.05 5.43
C TYR A 126 -1.85 26.42 5.49
N GLY A 127 -1.03 26.69 4.50
CA GLY A 127 -0.33 27.97 4.35
C GLY A 127 -1.14 29.00 3.57
N PRO A 128 -0.59 30.22 3.42
CA PRO A 128 -1.18 31.24 2.55
C PRO A 128 -1.32 30.76 1.10
N VAL A 129 -2.34 31.25 0.39
CA VAL A 129 -2.53 30.96 -1.06
C VAL A 129 -2.80 29.48 -1.36
N ASN A 130 -3.54 28.79 -0.49
CA ASN A 130 -3.89 27.37 -0.62
C ASN A 130 -2.67 26.43 -0.76
N ASN A 131 -1.55 26.78 -0.16
CA ASN A 131 -0.44 25.87 -0.06
C ASN A 131 -0.74 24.84 1.04
N ILE A 132 -0.69 23.57 0.67
CA ILE A 132 -0.90 22.45 1.60
C ILE A 132 0.45 21.78 1.81
N ALA A 133 0.74 21.42 3.05
CA ALA A 133 1.90 20.62 3.42
C ALA A 133 1.50 19.59 4.46
N ILE A 134 2.22 18.48 4.51
CA ILE A 134 2.18 17.55 5.64
C ILE A 134 3.39 17.87 6.52
N GLN A 135 3.15 18.11 7.79
CA GLN A 135 4.20 18.37 8.76
C GLN A 135 4.10 17.39 9.92
N GLY A 136 5.22 17.16 10.60
CA GLY A 136 5.24 16.23 11.72
C GLY A 136 6.62 16.05 12.31
N THR A 137 6.76 15.00 13.09
CA THR A 137 8.00 14.60 13.74
C THR A 137 8.34 13.16 13.42
N VAL A 138 9.64 12.88 13.29
CA VAL A 138 10.19 11.56 13.04
C VAL A 138 11.29 11.28 14.03
N ALA A 139 11.30 10.07 14.61
CA ALA A 139 12.28 9.63 15.62
C ALA A 139 13.16 8.51 15.07
N ASN A 140 14.41 8.48 15.52
CA ASN A 140 15.32 7.37 15.32
C ASN A 140 15.38 6.53 16.61
N ASN A 141 14.66 5.43 16.67
CA ASN A 141 14.66 4.49 17.79
C ASN A 141 15.82 3.46 17.71
N GLY A 142 16.72 3.61 16.73
CA GLY A 142 17.89 2.76 16.55
C GLY A 142 19.05 3.14 17.45
N GLU A 143 20.12 2.33 17.40
CA GLU A 143 21.31 2.47 18.24
C GLU A 143 22.40 3.35 17.64
N ILE A 144 22.33 3.63 16.33
CA ILE A 144 23.31 4.48 15.63
C ILE A 144 22.61 5.66 14.93
N THR A 145 23.40 6.61 14.47
CA THR A 145 22.90 7.74 13.70
C THR A 145 22.26 7.24 12.38
N ALA A 146 21.06 7.70 12.11
CA ALA A 146 20.37 7.54 10.84
C ALA A 146 20.75 8.72 9.93
N ASN A 147 21.33 8.44 8.76
CA ASN A 147 21.75 9.47 7.81
C ASN A 147 20.74 9.54 6.65
N MET A 148 20.65 10.72 6.02
CA MET A 148 19.80 10.99 4.89
C MET A 148 18.33 10.63 5.17
N VAL A 149 17.85 11.00 6.37
CA VAL A 149 16.48 10.71 6.79
C VAL A 149 15.49 11.40 5.86
N LYS A 150 14.65 10.60 5.20
CA LYS A 150 13.70 11.02 4.20
C LYS A 150 12.31 10.51 4.56
N ILE A 151 11.30 11.36 4.36
CA ILE A 151 9.89 11.02 4.54
C ILE A 151 9.21 11.13 3.18
N ILE A 152 8.47 10.09 2.82
CA ILE A 152 7.69 9.98 1.57
C ILE A 152 6.22 9.98 1.97
N ALA A 153 5.44 10.84 1.33
CA ALA A 153 3.99 10.92 1.49
C ALA A 153 3.30 10.39 0.23
N THR A 154 2.38 9.46 0.40
CA THR A 154 1.46 8.99 -0.63
C THR A 154 0.10 9.57 -0.35
N LEU A 155 -0.50 10.23 -1.33
CA LEU A 155 -1.79 10.92 -1.19
C LEU A 155 -2.88 10.09 -1.85
N TYR A 156 -4.03 9.97 -1.18
CA TYR A 156 -5.14 9.15 -1.64
C TYR A 156 -6.41 9.97 -1.82
N ASP A 157 -7.20 9.60 -2.83
CA ASP A 157 -8.55 10.11 -3.04
C ASP A 157 -9.58 9.36 -2.18
N ARG A 158 -10.87 9.71 -2.37
CA ARG A 158 -11.98 9.11 -1.63
C ARG A 158 -12.19 7.62 -1.90
N ASP A 159 -11.74 7.15 -3.04
CA ASP A 159 -11.88 5.75 -3.47
C ASP A 159 -10.63 4.92 -3.08
N GLY A 160 -9.63 5.56 -2.46
CA GLY A 160 -8.39 4.96 -2.01
C GLY A 160 -7.33 4.85 -3.12
N ASN A 161 -7.52 5.54 -4.25
CA ASN A 161 -6.52 5.55 -5.31
C ASN A 161 -5.37 6.49 -4.97
N VAL A 162 -4.14 6.12 -5.32
CA VAL A 162 -2.99 7.01 -5.25
C VAL A 162 -3.16 8.14 -6.26
N ILE A 163 -3.13 9.38 -5.80
CA ILE A 163 -3.32 10.55 -6.67
C ILE A 163 -2.07 11.41 -6.84
N ALA A 164 -1.15 11.36 -5.88
CA ALA A 164 0.14 12.03 -5.97
C ALA A 164 1.09 11.47 -4.91
N VAL A 165 2.37 11.73 -5.10
CA VAL A 165 3.44 11.41 -4.15
C VAL A 165 4.26 12.67 -3.90
N SER A 166 4.71 12.86 -2.68
CA SER A 166 5.64 13.94 -2.32
C SER A 166 6.65 13.45 -1.30
N GLN A 167 7.78 14.11 -1.19
CA GLN A 167 8.82 13.72 -0.23
C GLN A 167 9.57 14.93 0.30
N ALA A 168 10.14 14.78 1.49
CA ALA A 168 11.08 15.72 2.07
C ALA A 168 12.12 15.00 2.91
N ARG A 169 13.22 15.69 3.21
CA ARG A 169 14.20 15.26 4.23
C ARG A 169 13.97 16.04 5.51
N THR A 170 14.44 15.48 6.62
CA THR A 170 14.55 16.24 7.85
C THR A 170 15.64 17.32 7.71
N GLU A 171 15.60 18.30 8.59
CA GLU A 171 16.65 19.31 8.67
C GLU A 171 17.11 19.43 10.13
N PRO A 172 18.32 18.94 10.46
CA PRO A 172 19.32 18.28 9.59
C PRO A 172 18.82 16.95 9.01
N ASP A 173 19.43 16.49 7.90
CA ASP A 173 19.08 15.25 7.21
C ASP A 173 19.63 13.98 7.89
N TYR A 174 20.00 14.09 9.16
CA TYR A 174 20.43 12.98 10.02
C TYR A 174 19.77 13.06 11.39
N LEU A 175 19.55 11.90 12.00
CA LEU A 175 19.06 11.76 13.37
C LEU A 175 20.01 10.88 14.16
N ARG A 176 20.53 11.37 15.28
CA ARG A 176 21.29 10.54 16.22
C ARG A 176 20.38 9.48 16.85
N ALA A 177 20.98 8.47 17.45
CA ALA A 177 20.25 7.49 18.24
C ALA A 177 19.39 8.18 19.31
N SER A 178 18.10 7.82 19.35
CA SER A 178 17.08 8.37 20.25
C SER A 178 16.77 9.87 20.06
N ASP A 179 17.19 10.46 18.94
CA ASP A 179 16.81 11.84 18.57
C ASP A 179 15.51 11.85 17.74
N GLU A 180 14.84 13.00 17.78
CA GLU A 180 13.65 13.32 17.01
C GLU A 180 13.86 14.60 16.21
N SER A 181 13.28 14.71 15.02
CA SER A 181 13.33 15.92 14.19
C SER A 181 11.99 16.21 13.54
N PHE A 182 11.80 17.48 13.22
CA PHE A 182 10.65 17.96 12.46
C PHE A 182 10.87 17.70 10.97
N PHE A 183 9.75 17.44 10.26
CA PHE A 183 9.71 17.40 8.80
C PHE A 183 8.53 18.22 8.26
N LEU A 184 8.68 18.68 7.02
CA LEU A 184 7.62 19.38 6.29
C LEU A 184 7.68 18.96 4.82
N ILE A 185 6.62 18.34 4.35
CA ILE A 185 6.47 17.86 2.96
C ILE A 185 5.48 18.77 2.24
N PRO A 186 5.94 19.66 1.35
CA PRO A 186 5.03 20.49 0.56
C PRO A 186 4.30 19.64 -0.48
N ILE A 187 2.99 19.84 -0.65
CA ILE A 187 2.22 19.26 -1.73
C ILE A 187 2.18 20.28 -2.86
N LEU A 188 3.00 20.07 -3.90
CA LEU A 188 3.23 21.04 -4.96
C LEU A 188 2.08 21.06 -5.97
N ASP A 189 1.51 19.89 -6.31
CA ASP A 189 0.38 19.80 -7.24
C ASP A 189 -0.93 20.14 -6.51
N LYS A 190 -1.45 21.34 -6.77
CA LYS A 190 -2.67 21.85 -6.13
C LYS A 190 -3.93 21.16 -6.64
N THR A 191 -3.90 20.72 -7.90
CA THR A 191 -5.00 19.99 -8.53
C THR A 191 -5.19 18.65 -7.83
N GLN A 192 -4.12 17.91 -7.57
CA GLN A 192 -4.18 16.66 -6.84
C GLN A 192 -4.45 16.90 -5.34
N ALA A 193 -3.80 17.89 -4.74
CA ALA A 193 -4.05 18.28 -3.34
C ALA A 193 -5.54 18.53 -3.05
N SER A 194 -6.28 19.09 -4.02
CA SER A 194 -7.72 19.36 -3.87
C SER A 194 -8.60 18.11 -3.83
N LYS A 195 -8.10 16.96 -4.32
CA LYS A 195 -8.80 15.66 -4.33
C LYS A 195 -8.43 14.80 -3.14
N MET A 196 -7.33 15.13 -2.45
CA MET A 196 -6.82 14.37 -1.33
C MET A 196 -7.81 14.32 -0.18
N VAL A 197 -8.06 13.12 0.32
CA VAL A 197 -8.86 12.87 1.53
C VAL A 197 -8.07 12.18 2.62
N ASP A 198 -6.98 11.48 2.25
CA ASP A 198 -6.12 10.74 3.16
C ASP A 198 -4.68 10.72 2.66
N TYR A 199 -3.74 10.37 3.52
CA TYR A 199 -2.33 10.19 3.17
C TYR A 199 -1.68 9.13 4.06
N SER A 200 -0.67 8.45 3.52
CA SER A 200 0.25 7.62 4.29
C SER A 200 1.66 8.19 4.24
N LEU A 201 2.47 7.85 5.22
CA LEU A 201 3.85 8.31 5.35
C LEU A 201 4.80 7.13 5.53
N VAL A 202 5.93 7.18 4.86
CA VAL A 202 7.03 6.22 5.06
C VAL A 202 8.30 7.03 5.34
N ALA A 203 8.98 6.73 6.44
CA ALA A 203 10.25 7.36 6.79
C ALA A 203 11.39 6.34 6.72
N GLU A 204 12.51 6.69 6.10
CA GLU A 204 13.67 5.82 5.97
C GLU A 204 14.98 6.59 6.02
N SER A 205 16.08 5.87 6.21
CA SER A 205 17.46 6.37 6.18
C SER A 205 18.39 5.43 5.39
N GLU A 206 19.65 5.79 5.30
CA GLU A 206 20.66 4.87 4.72
C GLU A 206 20.81 3.59 5.52
N GLU A 207 20.71 3.65 6.86
CA GLU A 207 20.92 2.52 7.77
C GLU A 207 19.64 1.76 8.09
N TYR A 208 18.51 2.47 8.16
CA TYR A 208 17.26 1.99 8.73
C TYR A 208 16.07 2.18 7.79
N THR A 209 14.99 1.45 8.05
CA THR A 209 13.71 1.64 7.35
C THR A 209 12.58 1.92 8.36
N ALA A 210 11.39 2.20 7.83
CA ALA A 210 10.21 2.54 8.60
C ALA A 210 9.75 1.42 9.54
N VAL A 211 9.28 1.80 10.70
CA VAL A 211 8.35 0.95 11.47
C VAL A 211 7.06 0.83 10.65
N PRO A 212 6.53 -0.39 10.43
CA PRO A 212 5.28 -0.54 9.68
C PRO A 212 4.15 0.23 10.34
N GLU A 213 3.56 1.17 9.62
CA GLU A 213 2.33 1.80 10.05
C GLU A 213 1.18 0.79 9.88
N PHE A 214 0.65 0.30 10.99
CA PHE A 214 -0.59 -0.46 10.94
C PHE A 214 -1.74 0.51 10.75
N PRO A 215 -2.48 0.48 9.63
CA PRO A 215 -3.67 1.30 9.47
C PRO A 215 -4.57 1.13 10.69
N LEU A 216 -5.07 2.23 11.27
CA LEU A 216 -5.93 2.18 12.47
C LEU A 216 -7.07 1.16 12.33
N GLY A 217 -7.56 0.93 11.08
CA GLY A 217 -8.53 -0.09 10.75
C GLY A 217 -8.05 -1.52 11.05
N SER A 218 -6.77 -1.84 10.84
CA SER A 218 -6.23 -3.17 11.13
C SER A 218 -6.13 -3.44 12.63
N GLY A 219 -5.80 -2.43 13.43
CA GLY A 219 -5.84 -2.51 14.90
C GLY A 219 -7.25 -2.79 15.42
N VAL A 220 -8.27 -2.13 14.88
CA VAL A 220 -9.67 -2.37 15.22
C VAL A 220 -10.11 -3.79 14.83
N LEU A 221 -9.71 -4.26 13.63
CA LEU A 221 -9.99 -5.64 13.19
C LEU A 221 -9.30 -6.68 14.08
N LEU A 222 -8.07 -6.43 14.51
CA LEU A 222 -7.33 -7.32 15.39
C LEU A 222 -7.98 -7.40 16.77
N VAL A 223 -8.37 -6.27 17.35
CA VAL A 223 -9.11 -6.22 18.62
C VAL A 223 -10.48 -6.88 18.49
N ALA A 224 -11.21 -6.62 17.40
CA ALA A 224 -12.51 -7.22 17.15
C ALA A 224 -12.40 -8.75 16.96
N SER A 225 -11.42 -9.23 16.19
CA SER A 225 -11.19 -10.66 15.97
C SER A 225 -10.76 -11.39 17.26
N LEU A 226 -9.88 -10.79 18.06
CA LEU A 226 -9.46 -11.33 19.35
C LEU A 226 -10.64 -11.36 20.33
N SER A 227 -11.45 -10.30 20.37
CA SER A 227 -12.66 -10.24 21.20
C SER A 227 -13.68 -11.29 20.79
N ALA A 228 -13.91 -11.48 19.48
CA ALA A 228 -14.76 -12.54 18.95
C ALA A 228 -14.22 -13.93 19.31
N TYR A 229 -12.92 -14.17 19.18
CA TYR A 229 -12.27 -15.41 19.55
C TYR A 229 -12.45 -15.72 21.05
N ILE A 230 -12.22 -14.75 21.93
CA ILE A 230 -12.41 -14.89 23.39
C ILE A 230 -13.88 -15.17 23.72
N ALA A 231 -14.82 -14.46 23.07
CA ALA A 231 -16.25 -14.67 23.28
C ALA A 231 -16.69 -16.08 22.86
N LEU A 232 -16.21 -16.56 21.73
CA LEU A 232 -16.51 -17.90 21.20
C LEU A 232 -15.90 -19.01 22.05
N THR A 233 -14.67 -18.83 22.55
CA THR A 233 -14.00 -19.83 23.40
C THR A 233 -14.58 -19.89 24.79
N LYS A 234 -15.00 -18.76 25.38
CA LYS A 234 -15.64 -18.70 26.69
C LYS A 234 -17.12 -19.12 26.68
N ASN A 235 -17.81 -19.00 25.56
CA ASN A 235 -19.23 -19.33 25.41
C ASN A 235 -19.49 -20.18 24.16
N PRO A 236 -19.08 -21.46 24.12
CA PRO A 236 -19.23 -22.33 22.96
C PRO A 236 -20.71 -22.58 22.57
N SER A 237 -21.66 -22.29 23.46
CA SER A 237 -23.09 -22.37 23.16
C SER A 237 -23.58 -21.34 22.10
N ILE A 238 -22.82 -20.27 21.86
CA ILE A 238 -23.15 -19.29 20.80
C ILE A 238 -22.95 -19.93 19.43
N VAL A 239 -21.89 -20.70 19.23
CA VAL A 239 -21.57 -21.38 17.96
C VAL A 239 -22.60 -22.49 17.68
N THR A 240 -22.95 -23.29 18.68
CA THR A 240 -23.92 -24.38 18.52
C THR A 240 -25.33 -23.88 18.24
N ARG A 241 -25.71 -22.71 18.78
CA ARG A 241 -27.00 -22.07 18.45
C ARG A 241 -27.08 -21.59 17.02
N SER A 242 -26.04 -20.90 16.53
CA SER A 242 -26.02 -20.39 15.14
C SER A 242 -25.99 -21.51 14.10
N LEU A 243 -25.23 -22.57 14.35
CA LEU A 243 -25.21 -23.77 13.48
C LEU A 243 -26.53 -24.55 13.53
N GLY A 244 -27.22 -24.57 14.66
CA GLY A 244 -28.53 -25.18 14.80
C GLY A 244 -29.63 -24.52 13.94
N TYR A 245 -29.54 -23.22 13.71
CA TYR A 245 -30.45 -22.50 12.80
C TYR A 245 -30.18 -22.82 11.33
N LEU A 246 -28.94 -23.11 10.93
CA LEU A 246 -28.57 -23.48 9.57
C LEU A 246 -28.89 -24.94 9.23
N SER A 247 -28.97 -25.82 10.24
CA SER A 247 -29.22 -27.26 10.06
C SER A 247 -30.70 -27.64 10.06
N ASN A 248 -31.63 -26.70 10.26
CA ASN A 248 -33.07 -27.01 10.33
C ASN A 248 -33.81 -26.59 9.04
N PRO A 249 -33.97 -27.48 8.05
CA PRO A 249 -34.57 -27.15 6.75
C PRO A 249 -36.05 -26.77 6.82
N ARG A 250 -36.73 -27.03 7.95
CA ARG A 250 -38.16 -26.73 8.12
C ARG A 250 -38.46 -25.21 8.20
N TRP A 251 -37.50 -24.40 8.59
CA TRP A 251 -37.64 -22.96 8.66
C TRP A 251 -37.64 -22.30 7.27
N PHE A 252 -36.90 -22.84 6.32
CA PHE A 252 -36.85 -22.33 4.95
C PHE A 252 -38.14 -22.58 4.16
N LEU A 253 -38.78 -23.72 4.42
CA LEU A 253 -40.01 -24.13 3.72
C LEU A 253 -41.28 -23.39 4.22
N SER A 254 -41.28 -22.88 5.45
CA SER A 254 -42.43 -22.12 5.97
C SER A 254 -42.51 -20.69 5.41
N ARG A 255 -41.40 -20.06 5.01
CA ARG A 255 -41.43 -18.73 4.37
C ARG A 255 -41.83 -18.74 2.91
N LEU A 256 -41.59 -19.80 2.18
CA LEU A 256 -42.02 -19.92 0.78
C LEU A 256 -43.53 -20.15 0.64
N ARG A 257 -44.21 -20.52 1.71
CA ARG A 257 -45.67 -20.74 1.74
C ARG A 257 -46.50 -19.48 2.02
N GLN A 258 -45.88 -18.38 2.43
CA GLN A 258 -46.55 -17.09 2.73
C GLN A 258 -46.43 -16.04 1.63
N SER A 259 -45.76 -16.33 0.50
CA SER A 259 -45.62 -15.39 -0.62
C SER A 259 -46.49 -15.75 -1.85
N SER A 260 -47.48 -16.61 -1.69
CA SER A 260 -48.48 -16.93 -2.73
C SER A 260 -49.89 -16.70 -2.19
N PHE A 261 -50.23 -15.41 -2.12
CA PHE A 261 -51.62 -14.90 -2.19
C PHE A 261 -51.57 -13.45 -2.66
#